data_39923c8c7a084c1155cd93f77cbc1bd6
#
_entry.id   39923c8c7a084c1155cd93f77cbc1bd6
#
_cell.length_a   1.000
_cell.length_b   1.000
_cell.length_c   1.000
_cell.angle_alpha   90.00
_cell.angle_beta   90.00
_cell.angle_gamma   90.00
#
_symmetry.space_group_name_H-M   'P 1'
#
loop_
_entity.id
_entity.type
_entity.pdbx_description
1 polymer ?
#
loop_
_entity_poly.entity_id
_entity_poly.type
_entity_poly.pdbx_seq_one_letter_code
_entity_poly.pdbx_strand_id
1 'polypeptide(L)'
;RGLGDVYKRQQKWCAESYETNSSHPENLIHTTLAGHKVRSKSEVIIANLLYTNHIPYRYEAALALNELTVYPDFTILHPTTQQFFYWEHFGMMDKNNYCDAACNKLKSYCYNGIFPSMQLITTYETGKVPIRSEQVQQIITQYFL
;
A
#
# COMPACT_ATOMS: atom_id res chain seq x y z
N ARG A 1 -18.42 -19.78 13.63
CA ARG A 1 -17.69 -19.32 12.45
C ARG A 1 -18.21 -18.00 11.97
N GLY A 2 -17.62 -17.43 10.96
CA GLY A 2 -18.08 -16.18 10.40
C GLY A 2 -17.25 -15.00 10.85
N LEU A 3 -17.89 -13.88 11.23
CA LEU A 3 -17.20 -12.62 11.46
C LEU A 3 -16.14 -12.70 12.55
N GLY A 4 -16.35 -13.45 13.62
CA GLY A 4 -15.38 -13.59 14.69
C GLY A 4 -14.10 -14.27 14.22
N ASP A 5 -14.21 -15.31 13.39
CA ASP A 5 -13.05 -16.01 12.84
C ASP A 5 -12.30 -15.15 11.81
N VAL A 6 -13.04 -14.41 10.98
CA VAL A 6 -12.45 -13.48 10.00
C VAL A 6 -11.66 -12.40 10.74
N TYR A 7 -12.24 -11.83 11.78
CA TYR A 7 -11.58 -10.76 12.56
C TYR A 7 -10.31 -11.27 13.24
N LYS A 8 -10.34 -12.46 13.81
CA LYS A 8 -9.15 -13.07 14.43
C LYS A 8 -8.05 -13.31 13.43
N ARG A 9 -8.38 -13.79 12.23
CA ARG A 9 -7.39 -13.99 11.16
C ARG A 9 -6.77 -12.67 10.73
N GLN A 10 -7.56 -11.61 10.61
CA GLN A 10 -7.06 -10.29 10.27
C GLN A 10 -6.08 -9.76 11.33
N GLN A 11 -6.43 -9.89 12.60
CA GLN A 11 -5.57 -9.47 13.69
C GLN A 11 -4.26 -10.26 13.71
N LYS A 12 -4.35 -11.56 13.52
CA LYS A 12 -3.17 -12.42 13.44
C LYS A 12 -2.26 -12.00 12.28
N TRP A 13 -2.84 -11.80 11.11
CA TRP A 13 -2.08 -11.38 9.93
C TRP A 13 -1.37 -10.04 10.17
N CYS A 14 -2.03 -9.08 10.79
CA CYS A 14 -1.42 -7.78 11.09
C CYS A 14 -0.29 -7.89 12.12
N ALA A 15 -0.37 -8.83 13.04
CA ALA A 15 0.60 -9.00 14.12
C ALA A 15 1.81 -9.85 13.72
N GLU A 16 1.71 -10.64 12.64
CA GLU A 16 2.81 -11.50 12.17
C GLU A 16 3.98 -10.69 11.66
N SER A 17 5.19 -11.19 11.90
CA SER A 17 6.40 -10.62 11.30
C SER A 17 6.42 -10.92 9.80
N TYR A 18 6.95 -10.01 9.01
CA TYR A 18 7.09 -10.20 7.57
C TYR A 18 8.35 -9.51 7.08
N GLU A 19 8.87 -9.98 5.94
CA GLU A 19 10.01 -9.37 5.29
C GLU A 19 9.63 -7.99 4.75
N THR A 20 10.44 -6.97 5.05
CA THR A 20 10.23 -5.60 4.58
C THR A 20 11.39 -5.15 3.70
N ASN A 21 11.18 -4.04 2.99
CA ASN A 21 12.22 -3.43 2.19
C ASN A 21 13.32 -2.87 3.09
N SER A 22 14.54 -3.40 2.95
CA SER A 22 15.70 -3.00 3.76
C SER A 22 16.45 -1.80 3.18
N SER A 23 16.06 -1.29 2.01
CA SER A 23 16.72 -0.17 1.37
C SER A 23 16.45 1.13 2.10
N HIS A 24 17.48 1.96 2.26
CA HIS A 24 17.37 3.32 2.79
C HIS A 24 16.55 3.42 4.08
N PRO A 25 16.91 2.68 5.14
CA PRO A 25 16.15 2.74 6.40
C PRO A 25 16.18 4.13 7.05
N GLU A 26 17.14 4.96 6.70
CA GLU A 26 17.24 6.34 7.17
C GLU A 26 16.05 7.19 6.72
N ASN A 27 15.32 6.78 5.68
CA ASN A 27 14.16 7.52 5.18
C ASN A 27 12.86 7.16 5.90
N LEU A 28 12.86 6.16 6.78
CA LEU A 28 11.70 5.79 7.58
C LEU A 28 11.59 6.71 8.79
N ILE A 29 11.11 7.94 8.57
CA ILE A 29 11.13 9.00 9.58
C ILE A 29 9.75 9.57 9.95
N HIS A 30 8.70 9.20 9.22
CA HIS A 30 7.35 9.73 9.46
C HIS A 30 6.52 8.71 10.23
N THR A 31 6.10 9.08 11.45
CA THR A 31 5.34 8.18 12.32
C THR A 31 3.85 8.21 11.98
N THR A 32 3.24 7.03 11.92
CA THR A 32 1.81 6.87 11.65
C THR A 32 1.02 6.70 12.95
N LEU A 33 -0.31 6.80 12.85
CA LEU A 33 -1.19 6.55 14.00
C LEU A 33 -1.06 5.12 14.55
N ALA A 34 -0.80 4.16 13.68
CA ALA A 34 -0.59 2.77 14.09
C ALA A 34 0.75 2.55 14.81
N GLY A 35 1.66 3.53 14.75
CA GLY A 35 2.92 3.51 15.49
C GLY A 35 4.14 3.17 14.66
N HIS A 36 3.99 2.59 13.46
CA HIS A 36 5.13 2.32 12.58
C HIS A 36 5.51 3.57 11.78
N LYS A 37 6.71 3.55 11.18
CA LYS A 37 7.21 4.67 10.38
C LYS A 37 7.10 4.37 8.90
N VAL A 38 6.91 5.45 8.13
CA VAL A 38 6.83 5.41 6.66
C VAL A 38 7.79 6.46 6.09
N ARG A 39 7.96 6.45 4.77
CA ARG A 39 9.00 7.23 4.10
C ARG A 39 8.55 8.63 3.67
N SER A 40 7.24 8.91 3.64
CA SER A 40 6.74 10.19 3.18
C SER A 40 5.49 10.61 3.94
N LYS A 41 5.17 11.90 3.88
CA LYS A 41 3.95 12.44 4.48
C LYS A 41 2.70 11.91 3.79
N SER A 42 2.78 11.66 2.48
CA SER A 42 1.66 11.10 1.72
C SER A 42 1.35 9.67 2.17
N GLU A 43 2.39 8.89 2.47
CA GLU A 43 2.20 7.55 3.01
C GLU A 43 1.61 7.57 4.42
N VAL A 44 1.89 8.62 5.21
CA VAL A 44 1.22 8.79 6.51
C VAL A 44 -0.29 8.94 6.30
N ILE A 45 -0.71 9.74 5.32
CA ILE A 45 -2.13 9.95 5.03
C ILE A 45 -2.80 8.61 4.70
N ILE A 46 -2.18 7.84 3.81
CA ILE A 46 -2.73 6.53 3.41
C ILE A 46 -2.79 5.58 4.59
N ALA A 47 -1.68 5.44 5.32
CA ALA A 47 -1.60 4.54 6.47
C ALA A 47 -2.62 4.90 7.55
N ASN A 48 -2.74 6.19 7.87
CA ASN A 48 -3.66 6.65 8.90
C ASN A 48 -5.12 6.39 8.52
N LEU A 49 -5.48 6.62 7.26
CA LEU A 49 -6.85 6.38 6.82
C LEU A 49 -7.18 4.90 6.71
N LEU A 50 -6.23 4.05 6.30
CA LEU A 50 -6.41 2.61 6.39
C LEU A 50 -6.65 2.19 7.84
N TYR A 51 -5.83 2.71 8.74
CA TYR A 51 -5.91 2.37 10.16
C TYR A 51 -7.24 2.81 10.79
N THR A 52 -7.66 4.06 10.56
CA THR A 52 -8.90 4.60 11.16
C THR A 52 -10.16 3.99 10.55
N ASN A 53 -10.09 3.48 9.33
CA ASN A 53 -11.18 2.74 8.69
C ASN A 53 -11.15 1.24 9.02
N HIS A 54 -10.24 0.80 9.88
CA HIS A 54 -10.09 -0.60 10.31
C HIS A 54 -9.80 -1.55 9.14
N ILE A 55 -9.01 -1.09 8.18
CA ILE A 55 -8.58 -1.90 7.04
C ILE A 55 -7.21 -2.52 7.37
N PRO A 56 -7.09 -3.85 7.43
CA PRO A 56 -5.82 -4.49 7.74
C PRO A 56 -4.80 -4.25 6.62
N TYR A 57 -3.58 -3.85 6.99
CA TYR A 57 -2.53 -3.61 6.00
C TYR A 57 -1.15 -3.91 6.56
N ARG A 58 -0.20 -4.11 5.65
CA ARG A 58 1.23 -4.19 5.94
C ARG A 58 1.95 -3.16 5.09
N TYR A 59 2.93 -2.50 5.67
CA TYR A 59 3.74 -1.50 4.98
C TYR A 59 4.99 -2.15 4.41
N GLU A 60 5.25 -1.94 3.11
CA GLU A 60 6.44 -2.42 2.39
C GLU A 60 6.73 -3.91 2.59
N ALA A 61 5.70 -4.73 2.64
CA ALA A 61 5.86 -6.18 2.73
C ALA A 61 6.34 -6.76 1.40
N ALA A 62 7.25 -7.73 1.46
CA ALA A 62 7.77 -8.39 0.28
C ALA A 62 6.66 -9.12 -0.48
N LEU A 63 6.68 -8.98 -1.81
CA LEU A 63 5.79 -9.70 -2.72
C LEU A 63 6.63 -10.34 -3.81
N ALA A 64 6.56 -11.67 -3.91
CA ALA A 64 7.28 -12.41 -4.94
C ALA A 64 6.49 -12.38 -6.25
N LEU A 65 7.12 -11.85 -7.31
CA LEU A 65 6.60 -11.83 -8.66
C LEU A 65 7.53 -12.67 -9.53
N ASN A 66 7.24 -13.96 -9.68
CA ASN A 66 8.12 -14.91 -10.36
C ASN A 66 9.53 -14.84 -9.76
N GLU A 67 10.53 -14.39 -10.54
CA GLU A 67 11.91 -14.30 -10.08
C GLU A 67 12.25 -12.95 -9.43
N LEU A 68 11.29 -12.04 -9.35
CA LEU A 68 11.50 -10.69 -8.83
C LEU A 68 10.72 -10.52 -7.54
N THR A 69 11.37 -9.92 -6.54
CA THR A 69 10.68 -9.49 -5.31
C THR A 69 10.44 -7.99 -5.39
N VAL A 70 9.20 -7.57 -5.16
CA VAL A 70 8.83 -6.17 -5.07
C VAL A 70 8.29 -5.88 -3.67
N TYR A 71 8.22 -4.60 -3.32
CA TYR A 71 7.73 -4.15 -2.01
C TYR A 71 6.66 -3.10 -2.26
N PRO A 72 5.40 -3.51 -2.46
CA PRO A 72 4.31 -2.54 -2.58
C PRO A 72 4.30 -1.62 -1.37
N ASP A 73 3.95 -0.36 -1.55
CA ASP A 73 3.88 0.55 -0.42
C ASP A 73 2.96 -0.01 0.65
N PHE A 74 1.81 -0.53 0.26
CA PHE A 74 0.89 -1.18 1.19
C PHE A 74 0.36 -2.47 0.58
N THR A 75 0.35 -3.53 1.36
CA THR A 75 -0.39 -4.76 1.07
C THR A 75 -1.60 -4.77 1.98
N ILE A 76 -2.78 -4.90 1.42
CA ILE A 76 -4.04 -4.74 2.13
C ILE A 76 -4.83 -6.04 2.05
N LEU A 77 -5.34 -6.47 3.19
CA LEU A 77 -6.25 -7.60 3.27
C LEU A 77 -7.68 -7.05 3.32
N HIS A 78 -8.47 -7.34 2.28
CA HIS A 78 -9.86 -6.87 2.24
C HIS A 78 -10.61 -7.43 3.45
N PRO A 79 -11.25 -6.59 4.26
CA PRO A 79 -11.81 -7.05 5.53
C PRO A 79 -12.99 -8.02 5.38
N THR A 80 -13.66 -8.03 4.25
CA THR A 80 -14.80 -8.91 4.00
C THR A 80 -14.42 -10.09 3.11
N THR A 81 -13.84 -9.83 1.94
CA THR A 81 -13.55 -10.88 0.93
C THR A 81 -12.29 -11.68 1.23
N GLN A 82 -11.41 -11.16 2.08
CA GLN A 82 -10.11 -11.76 2.40
C GLN A 82 -9.16 -11.80 1.21
N GLN A 83 -9.43 -11.03 0.15
CA GLN A 83 -8.54 -10.88 -0.99
C GLN A 83 -7.45 -9.87 -0.69
N PHE A 84 -6.27 -10.07 -1.26
CA PHE A 84 -5.16 -9.13 -1.14
C PHE A 84 -5.21 -8.08 -2.22
N PHE A 85 -4.93 -6.83 -1.82
CA PHE A 85 -4.77 -5.68 -2.71
C PHE A 85 -3.41 -5.06 -2.44
N TYR A 86 -2.85 -4.40 -3.45
CA TYR A 86 -1.56 -3.73 -3.37
C TYR A 86 -1.76 -2.27 -3.73
N TRP A 87 -1.19 -1.38 -2.94
CA TRP A 87 -1.30 0.06 -3.16
C TRP A 87 0.08 0.64 -3.39
N GLU A 88 0.28 1.27 -4.54
CA GLU A 88 1.50 2.00 -4.87
C GLU A 88 1.18 3.48 -4.98
N HIS A 89 1.89 4.29 -4.21
CA HIS A 89 1.78 5.74 -4.28
C HIS A 89 2.98 6.30 -5.05
N PHE A 90 2.74 6.89 -6.20
CA PHE A 90 3.79 7.48 -7.04
C PHE A 90 3.90 8.97 -6.72
N GLY A 91 4.87 9.33 -5.87
CA GLY A 91 4.95 10.64 -5.22
C GLY A 91 5.75 11.69 -5.95
N MET A 92 6.43 11.35 -7.06
CA MET A 92 7.29 12.30 -7.78
C MET A 92 7.10 12.20 -9.29
N MET A 93 5.83 12.25 -9.73
CA MET A 93 5.50 12.07 -11.16
C MET A 93 5.90 13.26 -12.03
N ASP A 94 6.43 14.32 -11.44
CA ASP A 94 7.04 15.43 -12.16
C ASP A 94 8.54 15.20 -12.45
N LYS A 95 9.10 14.05 -12.06
CA LYS A 95 10.50 13.69 -12.31
C LYS A 95 10.57 12.59 -13.38
N ASN A 96 11.32 12.82 -14.46
CA ASN A 96 11.39 11.88 -15.58
C ASN A 96 11.90 10.50 -15.19
N ASN A 97 13.00 10.43 -14.45
CA ASN A 97 13.55 9.14 -14.00
C ASN A 97 12.60 8.37 -13.11
N TYR A 98 11.86 9.08 -12.27
CA TYR A 98 10.86 8.49 -11.40
C TYR A 98 9.69 7.92 -12.23
N CYS A 99 9.24 8.64 -13.25
CA CYS A 99 8.18 8.17 -14.15
C CYS A 99 8.59 6.89 -14.88
N ASP A 100 9.85 6.82 -15.34
CA ASP A 100 10.35 5.62 -16.00
C ASP A 100 10.34 4.43 -15.06
N ALA A 101 10.79 4.62 -13.83
CA ALA A 101 10.76 3.57 -12.80
C ALA A 101 9.33 3.14 -12.47
N ALA A 102 8.41 4.09 -12.37
CA ALA A 102 6.98 3.81 -12.13
C ALA A 102 6.39 2.98 -13.26
N CYS A 103 6.68 3.34 -14.51
CA CYS A 103 6.22 2.58 -15.68
C CYS A 103 6.74 1.14 -15.65
N ASN A 104 8.02 0.96 -15.34
CA ASN A 104 8.63 -0.37 -15.26
C ASN A 104 7.99 -1.21 -14.16
N LYS A 105 7.71 -0.60 -13.02
CA LYS A 105 7.05 -1.27 -11.90
C LYS A 105 5.64 -1.73 -12.27
N LEU A 106 4.87 -0.85 -12.91
CA LEU A 106 3.53 -1.18 -13.38
C LEU A 106 3.55 -2.31 -14.41
N LYS A 107 4.52 -2.29 -15.32
CA LYS A 107 4.69 -3.39 -16.29
C LYS A 107 4.94 -4.71 -15.58
N SER A 108 5.78 -4.73 -14.56
CA SER A 108 6.08 -5.94 -13.79
C SER A 108 4.84 -6.50 -13.11
N TYR A 109 4.01 -5.63 -12.52
CA TYR A 109 2.75 -6.04 -11.95
C TYR A 109 1.83 -6.67 -13.01
N CYS A 110 1.63 -5.99 -14.12
CA CYS A 110 0.75 -6.48 -15.20
C CYS A 110 1.23 -7.81 -15.77
N TYR A 111 2.54 -7.96 -15.96
CA TYR A 111 3.13 -9.22 -16.42
C TYR A 111 2.82 -10.39 -15.49
N ASN A 112 2.60 -10.12 -14.21
CA ASN A 112 2.33 -11.13 -13.19
C ASN A 112 0.84 -11.20 -12.83
N GLY A 113 -0.03 -10.64 -13.65
CA GLY A 113 -1.48 -10.75 -13.47
C GLY A 113 -2.07 -9.82 -12.43
N ILE A 114 -1.32 -8.82 -11.98
CA ILE A 114 -1.79 -7.83 -11.00
C ILE A 114 -2.04 -6.52 -11.75
N PHE A 115 -3.31 -6.16 -11.92
CA PHE A 115 -3.71 -5.09 -12.81
C PHE A 115 -4.20 -3.86 -12.04
N PRO A 116 -3.88 -2.64 -12.55
CA PRO A 116 -4.43 -1.40 -11.98
C PRO A 116 -5.96 -1.43 -12.00
N SER A 117 -6.55 -0.84 -10.98
CA SER A 117 -8.00 -0.78 -10.73
C SER A 117 -8.64 -2.12 -10.35
N MET A 118 -7.88 -3.19 -10.36
CA MET A 118 -8.32 -4.50 -9.85
C MET A 118 -7.63 -4.75 -8.52
N GLN A 119 -6.59 -5.59 -8.45
CA GLN A 119 -5.86 -5.81 -7.21
C GLN A 119 -4.84 -4.70 -6.91
N LEU A 120 -4.52 -3.86 -7.88
CA LEU A 120 -3.52 -2.81 -7.75
C LEU A 120 -4.18 -1.44 -7.71
N ILE A 121 -4.03 -0.78 -6.57
CA ILE A 121 -4.48 0.60 -6.39
C ILE A 121 -3.29 1.51 -6.61
N THR A 122 -3.44 2.52 -7.45
CA THR A 122 -2.39 3.48 -7.73
C THR A 122 -2.86 4.89 -7.41
N THR A 123 -1.98 5.67 -6.78
CA THR A 123 -2.19 7.09 -6.56
C THR A 123 -0.95 7.85 -7.01
N TYR A 124 -1.13 9.10 -7.37
CA TYR A 124 -0.09 9.90 -8.02
C TYR A 124 -0.06 11.29 -7.42
N GLU A 125 1.13 11.88 -7.36
CA GLU A 125 1.26 13.29 -7.05
C GLU A 125 2.52 13.87 -7.69
N THR A 126 2.55 15.19 -7.78
CA THR A 126 3.71 15.96 -8.20
C THR A 126 4.02 16.98 -7.11
N GLY A 127 5.14 17.71 -7.25
CA GLY A 127 5.45 18.76 -6.30
C GLY A 127 4.41 19.86 -6.23
N LYS A 128 3.63 20.06 -7.32
CA LYS A 128 2.60 21.10 -7.40
C LYS A 128 1.20 20.58 -7.08
N VAL A 129 0.96 19.28 -7.20
CA VAL A 129 -0.36 18.68 -7.00
C VAL A 129 -0.21 17.53 -6.00
N PRO A 130 -0.25 17.84 -4.70
CA PRO A 130 -0.12 16.81 -3.66
C PRO A 130 -1.38 15.97 -3.56
N ILE A 131 -1.22 14.74 -3.03
CA ILE A 131 -2.36 13.90 -2.73
C ILE A 131 -3.16 14.52 -1.58
N ARG A 132 -4.48 14.32 -1.62
CA ARG A 132 -5.40 14.85 -0.61
C ARG A 132 -6.06 13.71 0.15
N SER A 133 -6.29 13.94 1.44
CA SER A 133 -6.92 12.93 2.29
C SER A 133 -8.31 12.52 1.79
N GLU A 134 -9.06 13.45 1.20
CA GLU A 134 -10.38 13.16 0.64
C GLU A 134 -10.31 12.16 -0.50
N GLN A 135 -9.27 12.24 -1.34
CA GLN A 135 -9.06 11.28 -2.43
C GLN A 135 -8.74 9.90 -1.88
N VAL A 136 -7.89 9.83 -0.86
CA VAL A 136 -7.53 8.57 -0.22
C VAL A 136 -8.75 7.92 0.41
N GLN A 137 -9.56 8.70 1.13
CA GLN A 137 -10.79 8.18 1.76
C GLN A 137 -11.76 7.68 0.69
N GLN A 138 -11.90 8.39 -0.42
CA GLN A 138 -12.75 7.96 -1.54
C GLN A 138 -12.32 6.60 -2.09
N ILE A 139 -11.03 6.39 -2.25
CA ILE A 139 -10.47 5.11 -2.71
C ILE A 139 -10.77 4.01 -1.70
N ILE A 140 -10.54 4.26 -0.43
CA ILE A 140 -10.81 3.28 0.63
C ILE A 140 -12.29 2.90 0.65
N THR A 141 -13.16 3.88 0.54
CA THR A 141 -14.61 3.64 0.48
C THR A 141 -14.98 2.78 -0.72
N GLN A 142 -14.42 3.10 -1.89
CA GLN A 142 -14.72 2.38 -3.13
C GLN A 142 -14.26 0.93 -3.09
N TYR A 143 -13.07 0.67 -2.56
CA TYR A 143 -12.48 -0.67 -2.60
C TYR A 143 -12.86 -1.54 -1.41
N PHE A 144 -13.04 -0.98 -0.23
CA PHE A 144 -13.05 -1.76 1.02
C PHE A 144 -14.30 -1.56 1.89
N LEU A 145 -15.11 -0.58 1.59
CA LEU A 145 -16.33 -0.29 2.36
C LEU A 145 -17.57 -0.44 1.46
#